data_d95571f25d6db6266bc0ec3c7ba2d458
#
_entry.id   d95571f25d6db6266bc0ec3c7ba2d458
#
_cell.length_a   1.000
_cell.length_b   1.000
_cell.length_c   1.000
_cell.angle_alpha   90.00
_cell.angle_beta   90.00
_cell.angle_gamma   90.00
#
_symmetry.space_group_name_H-M   'P 1'
#
loop_
_entity.id
_entity.type
_entity.pdbx_description
1 polymer ?
#
loop_
_entity_poly.entity_id
_entity_poly.type
_entity_poly.pdbx_seq_one_letter_code
_entity_poly.pdbx_strand_id
1 'polypeptide(L)'
;MGRFAQGKFTVKNPAKYIGNKVPTYRSSWEFTFMKFCDEHTSVSQWASEAVQIPYRNPITGKHTIYVPDFFIAYGDKNGKQRVELIEVKPLNQTVQEKVGKNKHNQVHWVINQAKWEAARAWCKQKGIFFRIVTEGDLFHNGRRR
;
A
#
# COMPACT_ATOMS: atom_id res chain seq x y z
N MET A 1 -5.80 -15.04 -9.02
CA MET A 1 -6.42 -14.81 -7.74
C MET A 1 -7.01 -13.43 -7.59
N GLY A 2 -6.24 -12.38 -7.63
CA GLY A 2 -6.75 -11.05 -7.37
C GLY A 2 -7.61 -10.45 -8.46
N ARG A 3 -7.47 -10.90 -9.69
CA ARG A 3 -8.08 -10.23 -10.83
C ARG A 3 -9.61 -10.19 -10.84
N PHE A 4 -10.25 -11.17 -10.20
CA PHE A 4 -11.71 -11.18 -10.15
C PHE A 4 -12.27 -10.66 -8.83
N ALA A 5 -11.40 -10.26 -7.91
CA ALA A 5 -11.84 -9.73 -6.63
C ALA A 5 -11.73 -8.20 -6.69
N GLN A 6 -12.49 -7.59 -7.59
CA GLN A 6 -12.51 -6.14 -7.71
C GLN A 6 -13.87 -5.60 -7.31
N GLY A 7 -13.89 -4.48 -6.65
CA GLY A 7 -15.14 -3.85 -6.26
C GLY A 7 -14.95 -2.73 -5.26
N LYS A 8 -16.06 -2.23 -4.78
CA LYS A 8 -16.09 -1.18 -3.76
C LYS A 8 -16.25 -1.81 -2.40
N PHE A 9 -15.40 -1.38 -1.46
CA PHE A 9 -15.42 -1.90 -0.11
C PHE A 9 -16.47 -1.16 0.71
N THR A 10 -17.31 -1.92 1.43
CA THR A 10 -18.29 -1.33 2.32
C THR A 10 -17.67 -1.15 3.70
N VAL A 11 -17.46 0.10 4.09
CA VAL A 11 -16.87 0.43 5.38
C VAL A 11 -17.90 0.19 6.49
N LYS A 12 -17.54 -0.65 7.47
CA LYS A 12 -18.40 -0.93 8.61
C LYS A 12 -18.19 0.04 9.75
N ASN A 13 -17.01 0.63 9.83
CA ASN A 13 -16.65 1.55 10.91
C ASN A 13 -16.28 2.91 10.30
N PRO A 14 -17.29 3.69 9.86
CA PRO A 14 -17.03 4.93 9.10
C PRO A 14 -16.21 5.96 9.85
N ALA A 15 -16.24 5.96 11.18
CA ALA A 15 -15.46 6.90 11.98
C ALA A 15 -13.95 6.73 11.78
N LYS A 16 -13.50 5.55 11.33
CA LYS A 16 -12.09 5.26 11.07
C LYS A 16 -11.65 5.65 9.68
N TYR A 17 -12.57 5.71 8.72
CA TYR A 17 -12.21 5.97 7.33
C TYR A 17 -12.19 7.46 7.07
N ILE A 18 -11.02 8.00 6.73
CA ILE A 18 -10.83 9.43 6.55
C ILE A 18 -10.66 9.84 5.08
N GLY A 19 -10.77 8.87 4.15
CA GLY A 19 -10.62 9.16 2.74
C GLY A 19 -11.82 9.87 2.15
N ASN A 20 -11.60 10.58 1.05
CA ASN A 20 -12.66 11.33 0.36
C ASN A 20 -13.40 10.49 -0.65
N LYS A 21 -12.86 9.34 -1.03
CA LYS A 21 -13.50 8.50 -2.02
C LYS A 21 -13.79 7.12 -1.45
N VAL A 22 -14.76 6.45 -2.05
CA VAL A 22 -15.13 5.09 -1.66
C VAL A 22 -13.92 4.17 -1.91
N PRO A 23 -13.51 3.37 -0.91
CA PRO A 23 -12.39 2.47 -1.10
C PRO A 23 -12.71 1.45 -2.20
N THR A 24 -11.82 1.33 -3.17
CA THR A 24 -11.98 0.39 -4.27
C THR A 24 -10.81 -0.57 -4.23
N TYR A 25 -11.09 -1.86 -4.06
CA TYR A 25 -10.04 -2.88 -4.11
C TYR A 25 -9.93 -3.43 -5.52
N ARG A 26 -8.68 -3.65 -5.93
CA ARG A 26 -8.37 -4.18 -7.26
C ARG A 26 -7.79 -5.59 -7.19
N SER A 27 -7.72 -6.14 -5.98
CA SER A 27 -7.25 -7.50 -5.74
C SER A 27 -7.83 -8.00 -4.42
N SER A 28 -7.84 -9.32 -4.26
CA SER A 28 -8.27 -9.93 -3.00
C SER A 28 -7.35 -9.56 -1.84
N TRP A 29 -6.08 -9.29 -2.13
CA TRP A 29 -5.14 -8.88 -1.09
C TRP A 29 -5.46 -7.47 -0.58
N GLU A 30 -5.82 -6.56 -1.48
CA GLU A 30 -6.26 -5.24 -1.08
C GLU A 30 -7.53 -5.32 -0.25
N PHE A 31 -8.48 -6.17 -0.65
CA PHE A 31 -9.69 -6.39 0.12
C PHE A 31 -9.36 -6.87 1.54
N THR A 32 -8.45 -7.84 1.65
CA THR A 32 -8.02 -8.38 2.95
C THR A 32 -7.42 -7.26 3.82
N PHE A 33 -6.60 -6.41 3.22
CA PHE A 33 -5.99 -5.31 3.97
C PHE A 33 -7.03 -4.28 4.41
N MET A 34 -7.99 -3.95 3.55
CA MET A 34 -9.08 -3.02 3.89
C MET A 34 -9.91 -3.55 5.05
N LYS A 35 -10.21 -4.85 5.02
CA LYS A 35 -10.96 -5.48 6.10
C LYS A 35 -10.19 -5.40 7.42
N PHE A 36 -8.89 -5.64 7.37
CA PHE A 36 -8.04 -5.49 8.53
C PHE A 36 -8.09 -4.05 9.08
N CYS A 37 -7.93 -3.05 8.21
CA CYS A 37 -7.96 -1.65 8.62
C CYS A 37 -9.28 -1.28 9.26
N ASP A 38 -10.38 -1.73 8.66
CA ASP A 38 -11.72 -1.40 9.13
C ASP A 38 -12.05 -2.03 10.47
N GLU A 39 -11.61 -3.27 10.69
CA GLU A 39 -12.06 -4.06 11.84
C GLU A 39 -11.06 -4.14 13.00
N HIS A 40 -9.77 -3.94 12.74
CA HIS A 40 -8.77 -4.11 13.79
C HIS A 40 -8.76 -2.92 14.75
N THR A 41 -8.84 -3.23 16.04
CA THR A 41 -8.96 -2.20 17.08
C THR A 41 -7.76 -1.28 17.18
N SER A 42 -6.56 -1.75 16.81
CA SER A 42 -5.36 -0.90 16.87
C SER A 42 -5.32 0.15 15.77
N VAL A 43 -6.10 -0.03 14.69
CA VAL A 43 -6.16 0.95 13.60
C VAL A 43 -7.15 2.04 13.97
N SER A 44 -6.66 3.27 14.06
CA SER A 44 -7.51 4.40 14.41
C SER A 44 -8.06 5.11 13.17
N GLN A 45 -7.28 5.16 12.08
CA GLN A 45 -7.68 5.83 10.86
C GLN A 45 -7.06 5.13 9.66
N TRP A 46 -7.75 5.17 8.52
CA TRP A 46 -7.21 4.67 7.27
C TRP A 46 -7.89 5.33 6.08
N ALA A 47 -7.24 5.29 4.93
CA ALA A 47 -7.80 5.81 3.69
C ALA A 47 -7.23 5.05 2.51
N SER A 48 -8.02 4.95 1.45
CA SER A 48 -7.63 4.30 0.20
C SER A 48 -7.24 5.35 -0.82
N GLU A 49 -6.05 5.21 -1.40
CA GLU A 49 -5.59 6.06 -2.52
C GLU A 49 -5.71 7.56 -2.22
N ALA A 50 -5.30 7.97 -1.02
CA ALA A 50 -5.53 9.32 -0.53
C ALA A 50 -4.37 10.29 -0.75
N VAL A 51 -3.18 9.81 -1.07
CA VAL A 51 -1.96 10.62 -1.16
C VAL A 51 -1.40 10.55 -2.57
N GLN A 52 -1.01 11.69 -3.12
CA GLN A 52 -0.39 11.79 -4.43
C GLN A 52 1.06 12.21 -4.25
N ILE A 53 1.99 11.38 -4.74
CA ILE A 53 3.42 11.62 -4.61
C ILE A 53 4.02 11.84 -5.99
N PRO A 54 4.58 13.03 -6.26
CA PRO A 54 5.24 13.26 -7.55
C PRO A 54 6.53 12.45 -7.63
N TYR A 55 6.77 11.88 -8.79
CA TYR A 55 8.02 11.20 -9.08
C TYR A 55 8.34 11.33 -10.55
N ARG A 56 9.58 10.98 -10.93
CA ARG A 56 10.00 10.99 -12.31
C ARG A 56 10.07 9.55 -12.80
N ASN A 57 9.35 9.25 -13.88
CA ASN A 57 9.39 7.91 -14.49
C ASN A 57 10.76 7.72 -15.15
N PRO A 58 11.55 6.72 -14.71
CA PRO A 58 12.91 6.54 -15.22
C PRO A 58 12.95 6.04 -16.67
N ILE A 59 11.84 5.48 -17.17
CA ILE A 59 11.77 4.98 -18.54
C ILE A 59 11.46 6.10 -19.52
N THR A 60 10.49 6.96 -19.19
CA THR A 60 10.07 8.06 -20.09
C THR A 60 10.75 9.38 -19.77
N GLY A 61 11.33 9.52 -18.58
CA GLY A 61 11.90 10.77 -18.10
C GLY A 61 10.87 11.82 -17.70
N LYS A 62 9.59 11.50 -17.77
CA LYS A 62 8.52 12.45 -17.48
C LYS A 62 8.13 12.44 -16.01
N HIS A 63 7.77 13.62 -15.51
CA HIS A 63 7.20 13.73 -14.17
C HIS A 63 5.77 13.26 -14.17
N THR A 64 5.39 12.52 -13.14
CA THR A 64 4.06 11.95 -13.00
C THR A 64 3.75 11.76 -11.52
N ILE A 65 2.64 11.11 -11.21
CA ILE A 65 2.14 10.96 -9.84
C ILE A 65 2.05 9.48 -9.49
N TYR A 66 2.50 9.15 -8.28
CA TYR A 66 2.32 7.83 -7.69
C TYR A 66 1.32 7.95 -6.54
N VAL A 67 0.31 7.09 -6.55
CA VAL A 67 -0.70 7.03 -5.49
C VAL A 67 -0.55 5.70 -4.76
N PRO A 68 0.05 5.70 -3.55
CA PRO A 68 0.11 4.46 -2.75
C PRO A 68 -1.29 3.95 -2.42
N ASP A 69 -1.40 2.64 -2.20
CA ASP A 69 -2.70 2.00 -2.00
C ASP A 69 -3.42 2.52 -0.78
N PHE A 70 -2.72 2.69 0.35
CA PHE A 70 -3.38 3.02 1.62
C PHE A 70 -2.57 3.98 2.48
N PHE A 71 -3.30 4.75 3.26
CA PHE A 71 -2.80 5.50 4.40
C PHE A 71 -3.39 4.84 5.65
N ILE A 72 -2.56 4.64 6.68
CA ILE A 72 -3.01 4.00 7.91
C ILE A 72 -2.35 4.66 9.12
N ALA A 73 -3.15 4.88 10.16
CA ALA A 73 -2.68 5.32 11.47
C ALA A 73 -3.11 4.28 12.51
N TYR A 74 -2.16 3.80 13.30
CA TYR A 74 -2.44 2.73 14.27
C TYR A 74 -1.53 2.84 15.49
N GLY A 75 -1.95 2.18 16.58
CA GLY A 75 -1.12 2.04 17.76
C GLY A 75 -0.32 0.75 17.66
N ASP A 76 0.99 0.84 17.91
CA ASP A 76 1.81 -0.35 17.93
C ASP A 76 1.68 -1.06 19.29
N LYS A 77 2.37 -2.19 19.46
CA LYS A 77 2.27 -2.99 20.67
C LYS A 77 2.73 -2.26 21.93
N ASN A 78 3.48 -1.17 21.77
CA ASN A 78 3.91 -0.33 22.89
C ASN A 78 2.98 0.85 23.11
N GLY A 79 1.85 0.91 22.39
CA GLY A 79 0.91 2.00 22.50
C GLY A 79 1.31 3.26 21.76
N LYS A 80 2.42 3.21 21.02
CA LYS A 80 2.88 4.37 20.26
C LYS A 80 2.14 4.49 18.95
N GLN A 81 1.70 5.71 18.64
CA GLN A 81 1.00 5.97 17.38
C GLN A 81 1.97 5.92 16.22
N ARG A 82 1.59 5.19 15.17
CA ARG A 82 2.36 5.05 13.94
C ARG A 82 1.50 5.45 12.76
N VAL A 83 2.12 6.11 11.79
CA VAL A 83 1.46 6.51 10.54
C VAL A 83 2.28 6.00 9.37
N GLU A 84 1.63 5.29 8.45
CA GLU A 84 2.32 4.66 7.33
C GLU A 84 1.54 4.83 6.04
N LEU A 85 2.28 4.97 4.94
CA LEU A 85 1.73 4.74 3.60
C LEU A 85 2.03 3.31 3.21
N ILE A 86 1.05 2.62 2.67
CA ILE A 86 1.11 1.19 2.38
C ILE A 86 0.91 0.93 0.90
N GLU A 87 1.78 0.10 0.35
CA GLU A 87 1.63 -0.46 -0.98
C GLU A 87 1.50 -1.96 -0.86
N VAL A 88 0.43 -2.55 -1.43
CA VAL A 88 0.21 -3.99 -1.41
C VAL A 88 0.76 -4.56 -2.71
N LYS A 89 1.75 -5.45 -2.62
CA LYS A 89 2.41 -6.03 -3.80
C LYS A 89 2.76 -7.50 -3.56
N PRO A 90 2.69 -8.34 -4.60
CA PRO A 90 3.23 -9.69 -4.49
C PRO A 90 4.72 -9.66 -4.21
N LEU A 91 5.18 -10.61 -3.40
CA LEU A 91 6.60 -10.69 -3.05
C LEU A 91 7.48 -10.77 -4.30
N ASN A 92 7.05 -11.51 -5.32
CA ASN A 92 7.83 -11.69 -6.53
C ASN A 92 8.03 -10.39 -7.33
N GLN A 93 7.30 -9.33 -7.00
CA GLN A 93 7.49 -8.01 -7.61
C GLN A 93 8.34 -7.07 -6.75
N THR A 94 8.73 -7.50 -5.57
CA THR A 94 9.49 -6.68 -4.62
C THR A 94 10.98 -7.06 -4.58
N VAL A 95 11.36 -8.19 -5.18
CA VAL A 95 12.72 -8.71 -5.16
C VAL A 95 13.21 -8.88 -6.59
N GLN A 96 14.33 -8.25 -6.92
CA GLN A 96 14.84 -8.22 -8.29
C GLN A 96 15.04 -9.61 -8.90
N GLU A 97 15.59 -10.52 -8.12
CA GLU A 97 15.88 -11.88 -8.60
C GLU A 97 14.63 -12.68 -8.95
N LYS A 98 13.48 -12.26 -8.45
CA LYS A 98 12.21 -12.94 -8.73
C LYS A 98 11.45 -12.31 -9.89
N VAL A 99 11.93 -11.18 -10.39
CA VAL A 99 11.36 -10.52 -11.57
C VAL A 99 11.64 -11.31 -12.83
N GLY A 100 12.80 -11.98 -12.91
CA GLY A 100 13.17 -12.80 -14.03
C GLY A 100 13.67 -11.99 -15.22
N LYS A 101 13.64 -12.62 -16.40
CA LYS A 101 14.22 -12.04 -17.63
C LYS A 101 13.17 -11.37 -18.52
N ASN A 102 11.91 -11.40 -18.14
CA ASN A 102 10.85 -10.80 -18.94
C ASN A 102 11.02 -9.28 -18.93
N LYS A 103 11.11 -8.69 -20.13
CA LYS A 103 11.34 -7.26 -20.28
C LYS A 103 10.26 -6.42 -19.64
N HIS A 104 9.00 -6.84 -19.81
CA HIS A 104 7.85 -6.14 -19.22
C HIS A 104 7.98 -6.08 -17.68
N ASN A 105 8.32 -7.21 -17.07
CA ASN A 105 8.50 -7.27 -15.62
C ASN A 105 9.69 -6.43 -15.17
N GLN A 106 10.77 -6.41 -15.95
CA GLN A 106 11.94 -5.59 -15.61
C GLN A 106 11.64 -4.10 -15.67
N VAL A 107 10.88 -3.66 -16.67
CA VAL A 107 10.47 -2.27 -16.79
C VAL A 107 9.58 -1.89 -15.60
N HIS A 108 8.62 -2.73 -15.26
CA HIS A 108 7.76 -2.50 -14.10
C HIS A 108 8.56 -2.43 -12.80
N TRP A 109 9.56 -3.31 -12.66
CA TRP A 109 10.40 -3.31 -11.48
C TRP A 109 11.15 -1.99 -11.32
N VAL A 110 11.73 -1.48 -12.43
CA VAL A 110 12.47 -0.21 -12.43
C VAL A 110 11.54 0.94 -12.07
N ILE A 111 10.34 0.98 -12.65
CA ILE A 111 9.36 2.02 -12.35
C ILE A 111 8.94 1.96 -10.88
N ASN A 112 8.67 0.76 -10.36
CA ASN A 112 8.28 0.58 -8.97
C ASN A 112 9.38 1.05 -8.01
N GLN A 113 10.64 0.77 -8.32
CA GLN A 113 11.75 1.25 -7.47
C GLN A 113 11.75 2.78 -7.40
N ALA A 114 11.52 3.45 -8.52
CA ALA A 114 11.45 4.92 -8.55
C ALA A 114 10.27 5.44 -7.72
N LYS A 115 9.10 4.81 -7.87
CA LYS A 115 7.91 5.17 -7.08
C LYS A 115 8.16 5.03 -5.59
N TRP A 116 8.73 3.89 -5.18
CA TRP A 116 8.92 3.58 -3.77
C TRP A 116 10.00 4.45 -3.14
N GLU A 117 11.05 4.76 -3.90
CA GLU A 117 12.06 5.70 -3.42
C GLU A 117 11.48 7.09 -3.19
N ALA A 118 10.67 7.57 -4.13
CA ALA A 118 9.98 8.86 -3.98
C ALA A 118 9.04 8.83 -2.78
N ALA A 119 8.34 7.72 -2.57
CA ALA A 119 7.44 7.56 -1.41
C ALA A 119 8.22 7.59 -0.10
N ARG A 120 9.37 6.93 -0.04
CA ARG A 120 10.21 6.95 1.18
C ARG A 120 10.69 8.35 1.50
N ALA A 121 11.13 9.09 0.48
CA ALA A 121 11.59 10.46 0.68
C ALA A 121 10.44 11.37 1.13
N TRP A 122 9.28 11.23 0.49
CA TRP A 122 8.10 12.00 0.85
C TRP A 122 7.68 11.73 2.29
N CYS A 123 7.64 10.46 2.68
CA CYS A 123 7.27 10.06 4.03
C CYS A 123 8.28 10.57 5.07
N LYS A 124 9.56 10.51 4.74
CA LYS A 124 10.61 10.99 5.64
C LYS A 124 10.43 12.47 5.97
N GLN A 125 10.06 13.27 4.97
CA GLN A 125 9.82 14.71 5.18
C GLN A 125 8.60 14.95 6.08
N LYS A 126 7.63 14.04 6.04
CA LYS A 126 6.40 14.17 6.83
C LYS A 126 6.49 13.50 8.21
N GLY A 127 7.60 12.84 8.50
CA GLY A 127 7.74 12.11 9.76
C GLY A 127 6.92 10.83 9.83
N ILE A 128 6.59 10.25 8.69
CA ILE A 128 5.83 9.00 8.62
C ILE A 128 6.65 7.97 7.82
N PHE A 129 6.11 6.76 7.68
CA PHE A 129 6.85 5.66 7.05
C PHE A 129 6.14 5.14 5.82
N PHE A 130 6.91 4.63 4.87
CA PHE A 130 6.39 3.89 3.72
C PHE A 130 6.71 2.42 3.90
N ARG A 131 5.73 1.55 3.67
CA ARG A 131 5.91 0.11 3.82
C ARG A 131 5.21 -0.64 2.70
N ILE A 132 5.89 -1.69 2.20
CA ILE A 132 5.31 -2.60 1.22
C ILE A 132 4.80 -3.82 1.98
N VAL A 133 3.53 -4.16 1.74
CA VAL A 133 2.87 -5.30 2.37
C VAL A 133 2.72 -6.38 1.30
N THR A 134 3.22 -7.56 1.60
CA THR A 134 3.16 -8.70 0.70
C THR A 134 2.18 -9.75 1.23
N GLU A 135 1.96 -10.82 0.45
CA GLU A 135 1.12 -11.93 0.88
C GLU A 135 1.61 -12.54 2.19
N GLY A 136 2.92 -12.55 2.41
CA GLY A 136 3.47 -13.05 3.66
C GLY A 136 2.97 -12.26 4.86
N ASP A 137 2.95 -10.94 4.73
CA ASP A 137 2.46 -10.07 5.79
C ASP A 137 0.97 -10.26 6.03
N LEU A 138 0.19 -10.32 4.95
CA LEU A 138 -1.26 -10.40 5.04
C LEU A 138 -1.73 -11.70 5.68
N PHE A 139 -1.14 -12.82 5.27
CA PHE A 139 -1.65 -14.13 5.67
C PHE A 139 -0.90 -14.71 6.85
N HIS A 140 0.32 -14.27 7.08
CA HIS A 140 1.15 -14.76 8.19
C HIS A 140 0.90 -13.93 9.44
N ASN A 141 1.12 -12.63 9.36
CA ASN A 141 0.99 -11.75 10.52
C ASN A 141 -0.43 -11.65 11.01
N GLY A 142 -1.40 -11.70 10.11
CA GLY A 142 -2.81 -11.66 10.48
C GLY A 142 -3.22 -12.80 11.38
N ARG A 143 -2.61 -13.97 11.22
CA ARG A 143 -2.94 -15.13 12.04
C ARG A 143 -2.29 -15.10 13.42
N ARG A 144 -1.21 -14.37 13.59
CA ARG A 144 -0.52 -14.27 14.87
C ARG A 144 -1.13 -13.24 15.81
N ARG A 145 -1.96 -12.41 15.24
CA ARG A 145 -2.62 -11.37 15.99
C ARG A 145 -4.00 -11.79 16.39
#